data_5ac638735484c0f3c086467b6cec026a
#
_entry.id   5ac638735484c0f3c086467b6cec026a
#
_cell.length_a   1.000
_cell.length_b   1.000
_cell.length_c   1.000
_cell.angle_alpha   90.00
_cell.angle_beta   90.00
_cell.angle_gamma   90.00
#
_symmetry.space_group_name_H-M   'P 1'
#
loop_
_entity.id
_entity.type
_entity.pdbx_description
1 polymer ?
#
loop_
_entity_poly.entity_id
_entity_poly.type
_entity_poly.pdbx_seq_one_letter_code
_entity_poly.pdbx_strand_id
1 'polypeptide(L)' 'MDIVLYSTHCPKCEVLEKKLQQNGLKYQAVYEFDKKEMIKKGFAGAPILEVEGKYMDFSEANKWLQSL' A
#
# COMPACT_ATOMS: atom_id res chain seq x y z
N MET A 1 9.77 6.68 -9.41
CA MET A 1 9.55 5.77 -8.25
C MET A 1 8.31 4.94 -8.52
N ASP A 2 8.44 3.62 -8.49
CA ASP A 2 7.32 2.72 -8.75
C ASP A 2 6.59 2.41 -7.46
N ILE A 3 5.34 2.84 -7.39
CA ILE A 3 4.50 2.65 -6.22
C ILE A 3 3.27 1.87 -6.62
N VAL A 4 2.98 0.79 -5.90
CA VAL A 4 1.78 -0.02 -6.11
C VAL A 4 1.05 -0.15 -4.78
N LEU A 5 -0.24 0.17 -4.80
CA LEU A 5 -1.11 0.02 -3.64
C LEU A 5 -2.05 -1.16 -3.86
N TYR A 6 -1.94 -2.17 -3.02
CA TYR A 6 -2.86 -3.30 -3.01
C TYR A 6 -3.99 -3.01 -2.04
N SER A 7 -5.19 -2.92 -2.55
CA SER A 7 -6.35 -2.41 -1.82
C SER A 7 -7.55 -3.34 -1.96
N THR A 8 -8.34 -3.44 -0.89
CA THR A 8 -9.63 -4.12 -0.93
C THR A 8 -10.79 -3.14 -0.66
N HIS A 9 -10.54 -1.85 -0.90
CA HIS A 9 -11.50 -0.77 -0.62
C HIS A 9 -11.87 -0.67 0.86
N CYS A 10 -10.95 -1.11 1.76
CA CYS A 10 -11.17 -1.00 3.19
C CYS A 10 -10.93 0.45 3.66
N PRO A 11 -11.41 0.83 4.86
CA PRO A 11 -11.18 2.20 5.36
C PRO A 11 -9.71 2.59 5.43
N LYS A 12 -8.85 1.68 5.87
CA LYS A 12 -7.40 1.94 5.92
C LYS A 12 -6.79 2.08 4.53
N CYS A 13 -7.33 1.33 3.56
CA CYS A 13 -6.91 1.43 2.17
C CYS A 13 -7.20 2.83 1.64
N GLU A 14 -8.38 3.36 1.92
CA GLU A 14 -8.77 4.71 1.50
C GLU A 14 -7.89 5.78 2.15
N VAL A 15 -7.53 5.60 3.41
CA VAL A 15 -6.63 6.52 4.11
C VAL A 15 -5.28 6.59 3.41
N LEU A 16 -4.69 5.44 3.06
CA LEU A 16 -3.42 5.42 2.35
C LEU A 16 -3.53 6.05 0.96
N GLU A 17 -4.60 5.77 0.25
CA GLU A 17 -4.83 6.35 -1.06
C GLU A 17 -4.85 7.87 -1.01
N LYS A 18 -5.59 8.42 -0.05
CA LYS A 18 -5.65 9.87 0.15
C LYS A 18 -4.29 10.46 0.48
N LYS A 19 -3.53 9.79 1.33
CA LYS A 19 -2.19 10.27 1.70
C LYS A 19 -1.24 10.27 0.52
N LEU A 20 -1.30 9.25 -0.33
CA LEU A 20 -0.51 9.21 -1.55
C LEU A 20 -0.86 10.36 -2.48
N GLN A 21 -2.14 10.62 -2.65
CA GLN A 21 -2.63 11.73 -3.48
C GLN A 21 -2.23 13.08 -2.91
N GLN A 22 -2.34 13.26 -1.61
CA GLN A 22 -1.96 14.52 -0.94
C GLN A 22 -0.48 14.82 -1.07
N ASN A 23 0.36 13.79 -1.14
CA ASN A 23 1.79 13.96 -1.34
C ASN A 23 2.18 14.08 -2.81
N GLY A 24 1.21 14.10 -3.72
CA GLY A 24 1.46 14.24 -5.14
C GLY A 24 2.17 13.05 -5.76
N LEU A 25 2.06 11.87 -5.14
CA LEU A 25 2.72 10.67 -5.62
C LEU A 25 1.86 9.95 -6.66
N LYS A 26 2.51 9.48 -7.71
CA LYS A 26 1.86 8.65 -8.70
C LYS A 26 1.97 7.20 -8.25
N TYR A 27 0.87 6.48 -8.27
CA TYR A 27 0.82 5.09 -7.86
C TYR A 27 -0.18 4.31 -8.70
N GLN A 28 0.00 3.00 -8.73
CA GLN A 28 -0.94 2.09 -9.35
C GLN A 28 -1.75 1.40 -8.26
N ALA A 29 -3.07 1.47 -8.36
CA ALA A 29 -3.95 0.76 -7.43
C ALA A 29 -4.32 -0.59 -8.01
N VAL A 30 -4.11 -1.65 -7.22
CA VAL A 30 -4.44 -3.02 -7.60
C VAL A 30 -5.48 -3.54 -6.62
N TYR A 31 -6.69 -3.82 -7.13
CA TYR A 31 -7.81 -4.25 -6.30
C TYR A 31 -7.98 -5.77 -6.31
N GLU A 32 -7.47 -6.43 -7.33
CA GLU A 32 -7.50 -7.88 -7.43
C GLU A 32 -6.08 -8.42 -7.40
N PHE A 33 -5.75 -9.16 -6.36
CA PHE A 33 -4.42 -9.74 -6.17
C PHE A 33 -4.54 -11.03 -5.39
N ASP A 34 -3.49 -11.86 -5.46
CA ASP A 34 -3.46 -13.14 -4.76
C ASP A 34 -3.17 -12.91 -3.27
N LYS A 35 -4.21 -13.04 -2.46
CA LYS A 35 -4.09 -12.86 -1.01
C LYS A 35 -3.18 -13.90 -0.37
N LYS A 36 -3.13 -15.11 -0.93
CA LYS A 36 -2.26 -16.18 -0.42
C LYS A 36 -0.79 -15.80 -0.56
N GLU A 37 -0.41 -15.17 -1.68
CA GLU A 37 0.95 -14.71 -1.87
C GLU A 37 1.33 -13.63 -0.87
N MET A 38 0.40 -12.73 -0.56
CA MET A 38 0.64 -11.68 0.42
C MET A 38 0.83 -12.27 1.83
N ILE A 39 0.06 -13.30 2.18
CA ILE A 39 0.22 -14.00 3.44
C ILE A 39 1.59 -14.66 3.51
N LYS A 40 2.06 -15.27 2.42
CA LYS A 40 3.41 -15.85 2.36
C LYS A 40 4.50 -14.83 2.59
N LYS A 41 4.27 -13.58 2.18
CA LYS A 41 5.22 -12.48 2.38
C LYS A 41 5.13 -11.85 3.78
N GLY A 42 4.21 -12.35 4.62
CA GLY A 42 4.03 -11.85 5.98
C GLY A 42 2.96 -10.80 6.16
N PHE A 43 2.08 -10.61 5.17
CA PHE A 43 1.01 -9.62 5.23
C PHE A 43 -0.33 -10.31 5.39
N ALA A 44 -1.05 -9.96 6.48
CA ALA A 44 -2.33 -10.58 6.80
C ALA A 44 -3.51 -10.03 5.99
N GLY A 45 -3.30 -8.97 5.23
CA GLY A 45 -4.36 -8.37 4.43
C GLY A 45 -4.02 -6.98 3.95
N ALA A 46 -4.96 -6.33 3.29
CA ALA A 46 -4.80 -4.98 2.78
C ALA A 46 -4.95 -3.93 3.89
N PRO A 47 -4.41 -2.73 3.72
CA PRO A 47 -3.65 -2.29 2.55
C PRO A 47 -2.19 -2.74 2.60
N ILE A 48 -1.62 -2.94 1.42
CA ILE A 48 -0.21 -3.25 1.28
C ILE A 48 0.36 -2.26 0.27
N LEU A 49 1.45 -1.60 0.64
CA LEU A 49 2.11 -0.64 -0.24
C LEU A 49 3.45 -1.19 -0.68
N GLU A 50 3.66 -1.23 -1.98
CA GLU A 50 4.93 -1.64 -2.56
C GLU A 50 5.63 -0.42 -3.15
N VAL A 51 6.85 -0.13 -2.69
CA VAL A 51 7.66 0.97 -3.20
C VAL A 51 8.99 0.40 -3.66
N GLU A 52 9.21 0.42 -4.96
CA GLU A 52 10.44 -0.09 -5.59
C GLU A 52 10.80 -1.51 -5.12
N GLY A 53 9.81 -2.37 -5.09
CA GLY A 53 9.99 -3.77 -4.70
C GLY A 53 9.93 -4.05 -3.21
N LYS A 54 9.80 -3.02 -2.38
CA LYS A 54 9.69 -3.19 -0.94
C LYS A 54 8.23 -3.13 -0.52
N TYR A 55 7.76 -4.19 0.12
CA TYR A 55 6.38 -4.28 0.62
C TYR A 55 6.28 -3.73 2.03
N MET A 56 5.21 -2.96 2.27
CA MET A 56 4.96 -2.34 3.57
C MET A 56 3.51 -2.55 3.98
N ASP A 57 3.28 -2.79 5.27
CA ASP A 57 1.93 -2.83 5.81
C ASP A 57 1.42 -1.40 6.06
N PHE A 58 0.22 -1.27 6.63
CA PHE A 58 -0.37 0.03 6.88
C PHE A 58 0.51 0.91 7.78
N SER A 59 1.00 0.35 8.86
CA SER A 59 1.83 1.09 9.83
C SER A 59 3.14 1.55 9.20
N GLU A 60 3.82 0.66 8.51
CA GLU A 60 5.08 0.98 7.83
C GLU A 60 4.88 2.00 6.72
N ALA A 61 3.80 1.87 5.96
CA ALA A 61 3.47 2.80 4.89
C ALA A 61 3.21 4.21 5.43
N ASN A 62 2.50 4.30 6.55
CA ASN A 62 2.29 5.59 7.21
C ASN A 62 3.59 6.25 7.62
N LYS A 63 4.50 5.49 8.21
CA LYS A 63 5.81 6.01 8.61
C LYS A 63 6.61 6.48 7.40
N TRP A 64 6.58 5.72 6.32
CA TRP A 64 7.26 6.09 5.09
C TRP A 64 6.71 7.40 4.52
N LEU A 65 5.38 7.55 4.51
CA LEU A 65 4.74 8.77 4.01
C LEU A 65 5.06 9.98 4.89
N GLN A 66 5.16 9.79 6.20
CA GLN A 66 5.50 10.86 7.12
C GLN A 66 6.96 11.33 6.96
N SER A 67 7.81 10.49 6.42
CA SER A 67 9.23 10.81 6.23
C SER A 67 9.52 11.53 4.92
N LEU A 68 8.51 11.71 4.09
CA LEU A 68 8.68 12.39 2.79
C LEU A 68 8.80 13.90 2.91
#